data_9c648abfd60b95988a554f881ebb7181
#
_entry.id   9c648abfd60b95988a554f881ebb7181
#
_cell.length_a   1.000
_cell.length_b   1.000
_cell.length_c   1.000
_cell.angle_alpha   90.00
_cell.angle_beta   90.00
_cell.angle_gamma   90.00
#
_symmetry.space_group_name_H-M   'P 1'
#
loop_
_entity.id
_entity.type
_entity.pdbx_description
1 polymer ?
#
loop_
_entity_poly.entity_id
_entity_poly.type
_entity_poly.pdbx_seq_one_letter_code
_entity_poly.pdbx_strand_id
1 'polypeptide(L)'
;MTVRITFKLYAGLTQYLPPGARVGNAMPLELPDGTTILKAIEPFGMPPKLVHLVLIHGVYIPPEQRAERVLQDGDVLAIWPPVAGG
;
A
#
# COMPACT_ATOMS: atom_id res chain seq x y z
N MET A 1 19.56 6.89 -3.33
CA MET A 1 18.50 7.92 -3.28
C MET A 1 17.20 7.29 -2.80
N THR A 2 16.27 8.07 -2.34
CA THR A 2 15.00 7.59 -1.82
C THR A 2 13.84 8.24 -2.57
N VAL A 3 12.68 7.58 -2.49
CA VAL A 3 11.43 8.15 -2.96
C VAL A 3 10.48 8.27 -1.78
N ARG A 4 9.61 9.26 -1.82
CA ARG A 4 8.61 9.47 -0.77
C ARG A 4 7.23 9.27 -1.37
N ILE A 5 6.46 8.37 -0.76
CA ILE A 5 5.09 8.08 -1.20
C ILE A 5 4.11 8.33 -0.06
N THR A 6 2.82 8.40 -0.40
CA THR A 6 1.74 8.38 0.58
C THR A 6 1.14 6.98 0.58
N PHE A 7 1.14 6.34 1.75
CA PHE A 7 0.64 4.97 1.92
C PHE A 7 -0.70 5.02 2.65
N LYS A 8 -1.73 4.43 2.04
CA LYS A 8 -3.08 4.43 2.61
C LYS A 8 -3.61 3.01 2.75
N LEU A 9 -4.19 2.72 3.90
CA LEU A 9 -4.88 1.45 4.15
C LEU A 9 -6.32 1.74 4.54
N TYR A 10 -7.24 0.95 4.00
CA TYR A 10 -8.67 1.19 4.18
C TYR A 10 -9.33 0.04 4.94
N ALA A 11 -10.51 0.34 5.49
CA ALA A 11 -11.33 -0.63 6.23
C ALA A 11 -10.52 -1.33 7.32
N GLY A 12 -10.64 -2.65 7.45
CA GLY A 12 -9.93 -3.40 8.48
C GLY A 12 -8.42 -3.40 8.37
N LEU A 13 -7.88 -2.99 7.21
CA LEU A 13 -6.44 -2.93 7.04
C LEU A 13 -5.78 -1.80 7.85
N THR A 14 -6.56 -0.84 8.33
CA THR A 14 -5.98 0.26 9.13
C THR A 14 -5.29 -0.25 10.39
N GLN A 15 -5.66 -1.42 10.88
CA GLN A 15 -5.01 -2.00 12.05
C GLN A 15 -3.52 -2.31 11.82
N TYR A 16 -3.11 -2.43 10.56
CA TYR A 16 -1.70 -2.69 10.22
C TYR A 16 -0.86 -1.40 10.15
N LEU A 17 -1.51 -0.25 10.24
CA LEU A 17 -0.79 1.02 10.34
C LEU A 17 -0.35 1.26 11.79
N PRO A 18 0.72 2.04 12.01
CA PRO A 18 1.07 2.49 13.35
C PRO A 18 -0.11 3.22 13.99
N PRO A 19 -0.29 3.16 15.32
CA PRO A 19 -1.45 3.76 15.97
C PRO A 19 -1.68 5.22 15.61
N GLY A 20 -0.63 6.02 15.45
CA GLY A 20 -0.77 7.42 15.11
C GLY A 20 -1.29 7.67 13.70
N ALA A 21 -1.23 6.67 12.81
CA ALA A 21 -1.69 6.82 11.43
C ALA A 21 -3.08 6.25 11.19
N ARG A 22 -3.64 5.52 12.16
CA ARG A 22 -4.91 4.79 11.97
C ARG A 22 -6.11 5.70 11.76
N VAL A 23 -6.15 6.83 12.44
CA VAL A 23 -7.28 7.77 12.34
C VAL A 23 -7.35 8.36 10.94
N GLY A 24 -6.22 8.80 10.40
CA GLY A 24 -6.18 9.36 9.05
C GLY A 24 -6.02 8.32 7.95
N ASN A 25 -5.86 7.06 8.31
CA ASN A 25 -5.64 5.92 7.43
C ASN A 25 -4.54 6.15 6.37
N ALA A 26 -3.60 7.03 6.63
CA ALA A 26 -2.53 7.37 5.68
C ALA A 26 -1.26 7.74 6.43
N MET A 27 -0.12 7.46 5.81
CA MET A 27 1.16 7.88 6.34
C MET A 27 2.17 8.05 5.21
N PRO A 28 3.16 8.93 5.37
CA PRO A 28 4.24 9.01 4.40
C PRO A 28 5.19 7.82 4.59
N LEU A 29 5.73 7.31 3.50
CA LEU A 29 6.80 6.33 3.53
C LEU A 29 7.96 6.85 2.70
N GLU A 30 9.15 6.74 3.27
CA GLU A 30 10.38 7.02 2.54
C GLU A 30 11.04 5.68 2.23
N LEU A 31 11.24 5.40 0.95
CA LEU A 31 11.67 4.09 0.48
C LEU A 31 12.90 4.22 -0.40
N PRO A 32 13.78 3.20 -0.39
CA PRO A 32 14.90 3.19 -1.34
C PRO A 32 14.40 3.24 -2.78
N ASP A 33 15.14 3.90 -3.62
CA ASP A 33 14.88 3.94 -5.06
C ASP A 33 14.82 2.51 -5.59
N GLY A 34 13.84 2.22 -6.44
CA GLY A 34 13.66 0.87 -6.98
C GLY A 34 12.77 -0.04 -6.16
N THR A 35 12.19 0.44 -5.07
CA THR A 35 11.27 -0.37 -4.24
C THR A 35 9.98 -0.64 -5.01
N THR A 36 9.60 -1.93 -5.07
CA THR A 36 8.34 -2.34 -5.68
C THR A 36 7.19 -2.25 -4.69
N ILE A 37 5.94 -2.36 -5.20
CA ILE A 37 4.77 -2.34 -4.33
C ILE A 37 4.85 -3.45 -3.27
N LEU A 38 5.15 -4.68 -3.68
CA LEU A 38 5.22 -5.81 -2.73
C LEU A 38 6.29 -5.60 -1.66
N LYS A 39 7.44 -5.06 -2.06
CA LYS A 39 8.51 -4.78 -1.09
C LYS A 39 8.10 -3.70 -0.10
N ALA A 40 7.38 -2.69 -0.57
CA ALA A 40 6.94 -1.58 0.29
C ALA A 40 5.96 -2.04 1.36
N ILE A 41 5.07 -2.98 1.04
CA ILE A 41 4.04 -3.43 1.99
C ILE A 41 4.49 -4.57 2.89
N GLU A 42 5.59 -5.25 2.54
CA GLU A 42 6.09 -6.40 3.29
C GLU A 42 6.26 -6.13 4.79
N PRO A 43 6.86 -5.01 5.22
CA PRO A 43 7.06 -4.74 6.65
C PRO A 43 5.77 -4.61 7.46
N PHE A 44 4.64 -4.37 6.80
CA PHE A 44 3.38 -4.18 7.52
C PHE A 44 2.70 -5.49 7.91
N GLY A 45 3.15 -6.61 7.36
CA GLY A 45 2.70 -7.93 7.78
C GLY A 45 1.27 -8.30 7.40
N MET A 46 0.68 -7.61 6.41
CA MET A 46 -0.67 -7.93 5.96
C MET A 46 -0.72 -9.31 5.30
N PRO A 47 -1.69 -10.17 5.68
CA PRO A 47 -1.87 -11.44 4.96
C PRO A 47 -2.15 -11.18 3.48
N PRO A 48 -1.53 -11.93 2.56
CA PRO A 48 -1.74 -11.70 1.12
C PRO A 48 -3.19 -11.69 0.69
N LYS A 49 -4.04 -12.52 1.31
CA LYS A 49 -5.47 -12.59 0.96
C LYS A 49 -6.22 -11.30 1.29
N LEU A 50 -5.68 -10.46 2.18
CA LEU A 50 -6.31 -9.20 2.54
C LEU A 50 -5.86 -8.05 1.64
N VAL A 51 -4.80 -8.25 0.87
CA VAL A 51 -4.31 -7.25 -0.08
C VAL A 51 -5.07 -7.47 -1.39
N HIS A 52 -6.29 -6.93 -1.46
CA HIS A 52 -7.21 -7.21 -2.56
C HIS A 52 -7.14 -6.17 -3.68
N LEU A 53 -7.49 -4.93 -3.39
CA LEU A 53 -7.38 -3.84 -4.36
C LEU A 53 -6.12 -3.05 -4.04
N VAL A 54 -5.24 -2.95 -5.01
CA VAL A 54 -4.03 -2.13 -4.90
C VAL A 54 -4.11 -1.06 -5.97
N LEU A 55 -4.08 0.20 -5.56
CA LEU A 55 -4.24 1.34 -6.45
C LEU A 55 -3.05 2.28 -6.34
N ILE A 56 -2.57 2.78 -7.49
CA ILE A 56 -1.59 3.87 -7.54
C ILE A 56 -2.30 5.05 -8.21
N HIS A 57 -2.45 6.16 -7.48
CA HIS A 57 -3.19 7.33 -7.97
C HIS A 57 -4.58 6.94 -8.48
N GLY A 58 -5.24 6.00 -7.78
CA GLY A 58 -6.57 5.54 -8.15
C GLY A 58 -6.61 4.54 -9.29
N VAL A 59 -5.48 4.15 -9.85
CA VAL A 59 -5.42 3.17 -10.95
C VAL A 59 -5.12 1.78 -10.39
N TYR A 60 -5.95 0.81 -10.73
CA TYR A 60 -5.81 -0.56 -10.25
C TYR A 60 -4.54 -1.23 -10.79
N ILE A 61 -3.80 -1.87 -9.89
CA ILE A 61 -2.60 -2.62 -10.25
C ILE A 61 -2.89 -4.11 -10.04
N PRO A 62 -2.92 -4.91 -11.13
CA PRO A 62 -3.20 -6.35 -11.00
C PRO A 62 -2.18 -7.09 -10.15
N PRO A 63 -2.57 -8.19 -9.50
CA PRO A 63 -1.66 -8.94 -8.63
C PRO A 63 -0.33 -9.31 -9.27
N GLU A 64 -0.34 -9.71 -10.54
CA GLU A 64 0.86 -10.14 -11.23
C GLU A 64 1.85 -9.00 -11.51
N GLN A 65 1.41 -7.75 -11.38
CA GLN A 65 2.27 -6.59 -11.61
C GLN A 65 2.85 -6.00 -10.33
N ARG A 66 2.34 -6.40 -9.17
CA ARG A 66 2.73 -5.78 -7.90
C ARG A 66 4.17 -6.06 -7.50
N ALA A 67 4.72 -7.20 -7.94
CA ALA A 67 6.11 -7.54 -7.67
C ALA A 67 7.08 -6.81 -8.61
N GLU A 68 6.58 -6.22 -9.69
CA GLU A 68 7.40 -5.55 -10.70
C GLU A 68 7.23 -4.05 -10.73
N ARG A 69 6.07 -3.55 -10.31
CA ARG A 69 5.76 -2.12 -10.35
C ARG A 69 6.60 -1.38 -9.31
N VAL A 70 7.53 -0.58 -9.79
CA VAL A 70 8.40 0.25 -8.95
C VAL A 70 7.65 1.53 -8.54
N LEU A 71 7.76 1.89 -7.27
CA LEU A 71 7.17 3.11 -6.75
C LEU A 71 8.04 4.31 -7.09
N GLN A 72 7.37 5.42 -7.40
CA GLN A 72 8.03 6.66 -7.77
C GLN A 72 7.72 7.74 -6.74
N ASP A 73 8.60 8.72 -6.67
CA ASP A 73 8.39 9.85 -5.76
C ASP A 73 7.04 10.51 -6.03
N GLY A 74 6.29 10.73 -4.97
CA GLY A 74 4.96 11.33 -5.06
C GLY A 74 3.82 10.36 -5.30
N ASP A 75 4.10 9.06 -5.47
CA ASP A 75 3.03 8.07 -5.65
C ASP A 75 2.11 8.00 -4.44
N VAL A 76 0.82 7.75 -4.70
CA VAL A 76 -0.17 7.47 -3.67
C VAL A 76 -0.57 6.01 -3.82
N LEU A 77 -0.14 5.19 -2.86
CA LEU A 77 -0.41 3.76 -2.83
C LEU A 77 -1.54 3.49 -1.85
N ALA A 78 -2.66 2.97 -2.35
CA ALA A 78 -3.83 2.68 -1.54
C ALA A 78 -4.19 1.21 -1.63
N ILE A 79 -4.53 0.59 -0.51
CA ILE A 79 -4.88 -0.83 -0.46
C ILE A 79 -6.19 -1.03 0.27
N TRP A 80 -7.07 -1.84 -0.34
CA TRP A 80 -8.37 -2.21 0.20
C TRP A 80 -8.43 -3.72 0.41
N PRO A 81 -9.03 -4.20 1.49
CA PRO A 81 -9.26 -5.64 1.67
C PRO A 81 -10.47 -6.08 0.83
N PRO A 82 -10.71 -7.41 0.72
CA PRO A 82 -11.94 -7.90 0.10
C PRO A 82 -13.15 -7.36 0.86
N VAL A 83 -14.20 -7.01 0.12
CA VAL A 83 -15.45 -6.52 0.71
C VAL A 83 -16.35 -7.69 1.00
N ALA A 84 -16.87 -7.80 2.24
CA ALA A 84 -17.78 -8.86 2.62
C ALA A 84 -19.04 -8.82 1.74
N GLY A 85 -19.38 -9.94 1.13
CA GLY A 85 -20.57 -10.06 0.30
C GLY A 85 -20.44 -9.47 -1.09
N GLY A 86 -19.25 -8.97 -1.43
CA GLY A 86 -19.02 -8.33 -2.73
C GLY A 86 -18.13 -9.13 -3.64
#